data_97d183f6ab07a4e123d13cba03eddae9
#
_entry.id   97d183f6ab07a4e123d13cba03eddae9
#
_cell.length_a   1.000
_cell.length_b   1.000
_cell.length_c   1.000
_cell.angle_alpha   90.00
_cell.angle_beta   90.00
_cell.angle_gamma   90.00
#
_symmetry.space_group_name_H-M   'P 1'
#
loop_
_entity.id
_entity.type
_entity.pdbx_description
1 polymer ?
#
loop_
_entity_poly.entity_id
_entity_poly.type
_entity_poly.pdbx_seq_one_letter_code
_entity_poly.pdbx_strand_id
1 'polypeptide(L)'
;MANPMPGAAGKFGDLKKRLLFVLGALVVYRIGAHIPVPGIDPVALESLFKSQQGGILGMFNMFSGGALSRFTVFALGIMPYISSSIIMQLMTVVSPQLEQLKKEGESGRKKITQYTRYGTVFLALFQGLGIAIALEAQHGLVIEPGFLFRVTAVATLVAGTMFLMWLGEQITERGIGNGISLIIFAGIAAGLPHAIGGTLELTRTGAFSIPLVLMLFVGALGVTAFVVFVERGQRKILVNYAKRQVGNKMYGGQSSHLPLKLNMSGVIPPIFASSIILFPATLAGWFGSSEGMAWLKDIGSTLSPGQPLYVMLYALAIVFFCFFYTALVFNPKETADNLKKSGAFVPGIRPGDQTARYIDRIMSRLTLAGAVYITAVCLLPEFLIVKWNVPFYFGGTSLLIIVVVTMDFMAQIQAYLMSHQYESLLKKASFKGGMIGR
;
A
#
# COMPACT_ATOMS: atom_id res chain seq x y z
N MET A 1 12.78 52.52 4.48
CA MET A 1 11.94 51.50 3.81
C MET A 1 12.38 50.13 4.30
N ALA A 2 11.63 49.53 5.20
CA ALA A 2 11.95 48.24 5.80
C ALA A 2 11.55 47.13 4.82
N ASN A 3 12.53 46.34 4.38
CA ASN A 3 12.28 45.12 3.60
C ASN A 3 11.42 44.13 4.43
N PRO A 4 10.31 43.62 3.89
CA PRO A 4 9.54 42.61 4.58
C PRO A 4 10.36 41.32 4.70
N MET A 5 10.53 40.86 5.92
CA MET A 5 11.22 39.60 6.26
C MET A 5 10.59 38.42 5.49
N PRO A 6 11.38 37.62 4.76
CA PRO A 6 10.89 36.41 4.11
C PRO A 6 10.85 35.27 5.14
N GLY A 7 9.85 35.26 6.01
CA GLY A 7 9.90 34.35 7.16
C GLY A 7 8.74 33.37 7.31
N ALA A 8 7.53 33.72 6.92
CA ALA A 8 6.37 32.86 7.13
C ALA A 8 5.72 32.38 5.81
N ALA A 9 5.66 33.23 4.80
CA ALA A 9 5.03 32.91 3.52
C ALA A 9 5.83 31.89 2.69
N GLY A 10 7.18 31.84 2.83
CA GLY A 10 8.02 30.90 2.08
C GLY A 10 7.90 29.43 2.53
N LYS A 11 7.56 29.20 3.81
CA LYS A 11 7.55 27.85 4.42
C LYS A 11 6.23 27.09 4.20
N PHE A 12 5.10 27.77 4.25
CA PHE A 12 3.82 27.24 3.76
C PHE A 12 3.81 27.02 2.24
N GLY A 13 4.65 27.75 1.51
CA GLY A 13 4.87 27.59 0.08
C GLY A 13 5.47 26.24 -0.29
N ASP A 14 6.36 25.66 0.51
CA ASP A 14 6.97 24.36 0.23
C ASP A 14 5.97 23.22 0.46
N LEU A 15 5.23 23.23 1.57
CA LEU A 15 4.14 22.28 1.81
C LEU A 15 3.09 22.33 0.70
N LYS A 16 2.69 23.54 0.31
CA LYS A 16 1.74 23.77 -0.78
C LYS A 16 2.27 23.21 -2.11
N LYS A 17 3.54 23.44 -2.43
CA LYS A 17 4.18 22.90 -3.64
C LYS A 17 4.18 21.38 -3.65
N ARG A 18 4.52 20.74 -2.53
CA ARG A 18 4.51 19.27 -2.38
C ARG A 18 3.09 18.70 -2.53
N LEU A 19 2.10 19.32 -1.90
CA LEU A 19 0.69 18.91 -2.04
C LEU A 19 0.17 19.10 -3.47
N LEU A 20 0.48 20.22 -4.10
CA LEU A 20 0.12 20.47 -5.50
C LEU A 20 0.79 19.48 -6.45
N PHE A 21 2.04 19.10 -6.16
CA PHE A 21 2.72 18.07 -6.93
C PHE A 21 2.02 16.72 -6.82
N VAL A 22 1.63 16.30 -5.60
CA VAL A 22 0.87 15.06 -5.40
C VAL A 22 -0.46 15.10 -6.15
N LEU A 23 -1.22 16.19 -6.02
CA LEU A 23 -2.48 16.34 -6.75
C LEU A 23 -2.28 16.30 -8.27
N GLY A 24 -1.27 17.00 -8.79
CA GLY A 24 -0.93 16.98 -10.22
C GLY A 24 -0.56 15.57 -10.70
N ALA A 25 0.23 14.83 -9.94
CA ALA A 25 0.60 13.45 -10.24
C ALA A 25 -0.63 12.51 -10.26
N LEU A 26 -1.56 12.67 -9.31
CA LEU A 26 -2.80 11.89 -9.29
C LEU A 26 -3.72 12.22 -10.46
N VAL A 27 -3.76 13.48 -10.89
CA VAL A 27 -4.49 13.89 -12.11
C VAL A 27 -3.87 13.24 -13.35
N VAL A 28 -2.55 13.24 -13.50
CA VAL A 28 -1.84 12.56 -14.60
C VAL A 28 -2.15 11.05 -14.58
N TYR A 29 -2.13 10.41 -13.41
CA TYR A 29 -2.53 9.01 -13.27
C TYR A 29 -3.97 8.78 -13.76
N ARG A 30 -4.92 9.63 -13.38
CA ARG A 30 -6.32 9.50 -13.82
C ARG A 30 -6.50 9.70 -15.31
N ILE A 31 -5.80 10.65 -15.92
CA ILE A 31 -5.83 10.87 -17.38
C ILE A 31 -5.33 9.61 -18.09
N GLY A 32 -4.17 9.07 -17.70
CA GLY A 32 -3.61 7.87 -18.30
C GLY A 32 -4.47 6.61 -18.13
N ALA A 33 -5.23 6.51 -17.03
CA ALA A 33 -6.19 5.45 -16.81
C ALA A 33 -7.43 5.50 -17.75
N HIS A 34 -7.53 6.50 -18.63
CA HIS A 34 -8.58 6.63 -19.64
C HIS A 34 -8.05 6.59 -21.08
N ILE A 35 -6.74 6.48 -21.27
CA ILE A 35 -6.14 6.36 -22.62
C ILE A 35 -6.17 4.90 -23.05
N PRO A 36 -7.03 4.50 -24.01
CA PRO A 36 -7.14 3.10 -24.43
C PRO A 36 -5.93 2.66 -25.23
N VAL A 37 -5.58 1.38 -25.15
CA VAL A 37 -4.61 0.74 -26.04
C VAL A 37 -5.24 0.56 -27.40
N PRO A 38 -4.58 0.91 -28.50
CA PRO A 38 -5.14 0.75 -29.85
C PRO A 38 -5.33 -0.72 -30.22
N GLY A 39 -6.37 -0.99 -31.06
CA GLY A 39 -6.63 -2.33 -31.60
C GLY A 39 -7.66 -3.15 -30.85
N ILE A 40 -8.39 -2.59 -29.88
CA ILE A 40 -9.45 -3.27 -29.11
C ILE A 40 -10.78 -2.55 -29.29
N ASP A 41 -11.85 -3.34 -29.40
CA ASP A 41 -13.22 -2.82 -29.37
C ASP A 41 -13.66 -2.55 -27.93
N PRO A 42 -13.90 -1.28 -27.56
CA PRO A 42 -14.27 -0.92 -26.18
C PRO A 42 -15.66 -1.46 -25.79
N VAL A 43 -16.59 -1.63 -26.72
CA VAL A 43 -17.96 -2.09 -26.42
C VAL A 43 -17.96 -3.58 -26.10
N ALA A 44 -17.27 -4.38 -26.88
CA ALA A 44 -17.11 -5.81 -26.65
C ALA A 44 -16.38 -6.09 -25.34
N LEU A 45 -15.36 -5.29 -25.03
CA LEU A 45 -14.60 -5.41 -23.80
C LEU A 45 -15.45 -5.08 -22.55
N GLU A 46 -16.25 -4.01 -22.60
CA GLU A 46 -17.12 -3.64 -21.48
C GLU A 46 -18.17 -4.72 -21.18
N SER A 47 -18.74 -5.35 -22.22
CA SER A 47 -19.70 -6.46 -22.07
C SER A 47 -19.07 -7.67 -21.38
N LEU A 48 -17.84 -8.00 -21.73
CA LEU A 48 -17.06 -9.09 -21.13
C LEU A 48 -16.78 -8.83 -19.65
N PHE A 49 -16.35 -7.63 -19.31
CA PHE A 49 -16.10 -7.27 -17.91
C PHE A 49 -17.38 -7.25 -17.08
N LYS A 50 -18.52 -6.84 -17.64
CA LYS A 50 -19.81 -6.90 -16.95
C LYS A 50 -20.23 -8.33 -16.63
N SER A 51 -19.95 -9.30 -17.50
CA SER A 51 -20.27 -10.72 -17.28
C SER A 51 -19.35 -11.40 -16.24
N GLN A 52 -18.13 -10.88 -16.03
CA GLN A 52 -17.14 -11.46 -15.14
C GLN A 52 -16.82 -10.59 -13.89
N GLN A 53 -17.74 -9.72 -13.52
CA GLN A 53 -17.53 -8.72 -12.46
C GLN A 53 -17.18 -9.29 -11.07
N GLY A 54 -17.58 -10.51 -10.73
CA GLY A 54 -17.31 -11.14 -9.43
C GLY A 54 -16.02 -11.95 -9.33
N GLY A 55 -15.18 -12.00 -10.39
CA GLY A 55 -14.01 -12.86 -10.45
C GLY A 55 -12.67 -12.16 -10.18
N ILE A 56 -11.59 -12.88 -10.45
CA ILE A 56 -10.20 -12.42 -10.33
C ILE A 56 -9.95 -11.15 -11.15
N LEU A 57 -10.55 -11.07 -12.36
CA LEU A 57 -10.46 -9.90 -13.23
C LEU A 57 -11.07 -8.64 -12.58
N GLY A 58 -12.17 -8.79 -11.82
CA GLY A 58 -12.78 -7.70 -11.09
C GLY A 58 -11.86 -7.15 -9.99
N MET A 59 -11.19 -8.02 -9.24
CA MET A 59 -10.19 -7.60 -8.24
C MET A 59 -9.02 -6.88 -8.88
N PHE A 60 -8.49 -7.41 -9.99
CA PHE A 60 -7.39 -6.77 -10.71
C PHE A 60 -7.80 -5.39 -11.25
N ASN A 61 -9.01 -5.29 -11.79
CA ASN A 61 -9.58 -4.03 -12.28
C ASN A 61 -9.74 -2.99 -11.17
N MET A 62 -10.07 -3.42 -9.95
CA MET A 62 -10.17 -2.54 -8.78
C MET A 62 -8.81 -1.92 -8.43
N PHE A 63 -7.73 -2.71 -8.37
CA PHE A 63 -6.39 -2.21 -8.09
C PHE A 63 -5.83 -1.30 -9.19
N SER A 64 -6.25 -1.53 -10.45
CA SER A 64 -5.89 -0.68 -11.59
C SER A 64 -6.77 0.59 -11.71
N GLY A 65 -7.76 0.76 -10.82
CA GLY A 65 -8.68 1.91 -10.85
C GLY A 65 -9.61 1.95 -12.06
N GLY A 66 -10.04 0.78 -12.56
CA GLY A 66 -10.89 0.64 -13.74
C GLY A 66 -10.13 0.70 -15.07
N ALA A 67 -8.80 0.74 -15.03
CA ALA A 67 -7.96 0.81 -16.22
C ALA A 67 -8.00 -0.48 -17.03
N LEU A 68 -8.14 -1.64 -16.36
CA LEU A 68 -8.20 -2.94 -17.04
C LEU A 68 -9.51 -3.13 -17.82
N SER A 69 -10.65 -2.71 -17.27
CA SER A 69 -11.95 -2.85 -17.94
C SER A 69 -12.07 -2.03 -19.22
N ARG A 70 -11.22 -1.01 -19.37
CA ARG A 70 -11.12 -0.17 -20.58
C ARG A 70 -9.89 -0.51 -21.41
N PHE A 71 -9.07 -1.45 -20.95
CA PHE A 71 -7.77 -1.81 -21.52
C PHE A 71 -6.93 -0.57 -21.87
N THR A 72 -6.63 0.19 -20.86
CA THR A 72 -5.86 1.42 -21.01
C THR A 72 -4.36 1.16 -20.87
N VAL A 73 -3.55 2.19 -21.14
CA VAL A 73 -2.09 2.16 -20.95
C VAL A 73 -1.71 1.69 -19.55
N PHE A 74 -2.55 1.96 -18.54
CA PHE A 74 -2.33 1.55 -17.15
C PHE A 74 -3.13 0.29 -16.74
N ALA A 75 -3.51 -0.56 -17.69
CA ALA A 75 -4.30 -1.75 -17.40
C ALA A 75 -3.63 -2.71 -16.42
N LEU A 76 -2.31 -2.89 -16.49
CA LEU A 76 -1.53 -3.67 -15.53
C LEU A 76 -1.41 -2.96 -14.16
N GLY A 77 -1.63 -1.65 -14.12
CA GLY A 77 -1.46 -0.85 -12.92
C GLY A 77 -0.04 -0.93 -12.36
N ILE A 78 0.06 -0.89 -11.04
CA ILE A 78 1.34 -0.98 -10.31
C ILE A 78 1.64 -2.41 -9.82
N MET A 79 0.77 -3.39 -10.14
CA MET A 79 0.87 -4.77 -9.65
C MET A 79 2.20 -5.46 -10.00
N PRO A 80 2.76 -5.36 -11.23
CA PRO A 80 4.05 -5.96 -11.55
C PRO A 80 5.18 -5.43 -10.67
N TYR A 81 5.14 -4.15 -10.33
CA TYR A 81 6.13 -3.55 -9.43
C TYR A 81 5.97 -4.06 -7.99
N ILE A 82 4.74 -4.19 -7.49
CA ILE A 82 4.49 -4.74 -6.15
C ILE A 82 5.03 -6.16 -6.07
N SER A 83 4.68 -7.01 -7.04
CA SER A 83 5.15 -8.40 -7.10
C SER A 83 6.68 -8.49 -7.16
N SER A 84 7.32 -7.68 -7.99
CA SER A 84 8.78 -7.60 -8.07
C SER A 84 9.41 -7.14 -6.76
N SER A 85 8.83 -6.13 -6.11
CA SER A 85 9.29 -5.61 -4.83
C SER A 85 9.20 -6.68 -3.72
N ILE A 86 8.12 -7.45 -3.70
CA ILE A 86 7.95 -8.58 -2.75
C ILE A 86 9.04 -9.63 -2.97
N ILE A 87 9.21 -10.06 -4.22
CA ILE A 87 10.21 -11.06 -4.58
C ILE A 87 11.60 -10.59 -4.15
N MET A 88 11.95 -9.33 -4.44
CA MET A 88 13.25 -8.77 -4.05
C MET A 88 13.42 -8.67 -2.53
N GLN A 89 12.36 -8.30 -1.79
CA GLN A 89 12.40 -8.28 -0.32
C GLN A 89 12.58 -9.67 0.28
N LEU A 90 11.89 -10.68 -0.25
CA LEU A 90 12.09 -12.08 0.14
C LEU A 90 13.51 -12.54 -0.17
N MET A 91 14.01 -12.22 -1.35
CA MET A 91 15.37 -12.58 -1.77
C MET A 91 16.45 -11.91 -0.91
N THR A 92 16.23 -10.71 -0.36
CA THR A 92 17.19 -10.10 0.58
C THR A 92 17.32 -10.85 1.90
N VAL A 93 16.34 -11.70 2.25
CA VAL A 93 16.41 -12.55 3.45
C VAL A 93 17.05 -13.90 3.13
N VAL A 94 16.81 -14.44 1.92
CA VAL A 94 17.29 -15.76 1.52
C VAL A 94 18.71 -15.73 0.97
N SER A 95 19.08 -14.67 0.24
CA SER A 95 20.39 -14.56 -0.42
C SER A 95 21.38 -13.76 0.44
N PRO A 96 22.51 -14.37 0.87
CA PRO A 96 23.55 -13.67 1.64
C PRO A 96 24.13 -12.46 0.90
N GLN A 97 24.21 -12.51 -0.42
CA GLN A 97 24.75 -11.43 -1.24
C GLN A 97 23.83 -10.18 -1.19
N LEU A 98 22.51 -10.38 -1.27
CA LEU A 98 21.54 -9.30 -1.19
C LEU A 98 21.39 -8.77 0.25
N GLU A 99 21.58 -9.62 1.25
CA GLU A 99 21.65 -9.19 2.65
C GLU A 99 22.86 -8.28 2.90
N GLN A 100 24.02 -8.59 2.33
CA GLN A 100 25.20 -7.73 2.41
C GLN A 100 24.95 -6.38 1.74
N LEU A 101 24.37 -6.37 0.54
CA LEU A 101 23.97 -5.13 -0.14
C LEU A 101 23.01 -4.29 0.71
N LYS A 102 22.06 -4.90 1.41
CA LYS A 102 21.17 -4.19 2.31
C LYS A 102 21.92 -3.52 3.47
N LYS A 103 23.01 -4.14 3.96
CA LYS A 103 23.89 -3.61 5.03
C LYS A 103 24.81 -2.49 4.56
N GLU A 104 25.07 -2.36 3.25
CA GLU A 104 25.89 -1.28 2.67
C GLU A 104 25.22 0.11 2.73
N GLY A 105 23.98 0.20 3.23
CA GLY A 105 23.26 1.47 3.38
C GLY A 105 22.65 1.98 2.08
N GLU A 106 22.81 3.29 1.77
CA GLU A 106 22.15 3.90 0.61
C GLU A 106 22.61 3.36 -0.74
N SER A 107 23.90 3.03 -0.89
CA SER A 107 24.44 2.46 -2.12
C SER A 107 23.81 1.11 -2.45
N GLY A 108 23.73 0.24 -1.44
CA GLY A 108 23.11 -1.07 -1.59
C GLY A 108 21.59 -0.98 -1.86
N ARG A 109 20.89 -0.06 -1.19
CA ARG A 109 19.46 0.19 -1.44
C ARG A 109 19.20 0.61 -2.89
N LYS A 110 20.04 1.46 -3.47
CA LYS A 110 19.92 1.87 -4.87
C LYS A 110 20.05 0.67 -5.82
N LYS A 111 20.99 -0.24 -5.57
CA LYS A 111 21.14 -1.47 -6.36
C LYS A 111 19.92 -2.39 -6.24
N ILE A 112 19.39 -2.59 -5.02
CA ILE A 112 18.19 -3.40 -4.80
C ILE A 112 16.99 -2.79 -5.54
N THR A 113 16.81 -1.46 -5.48
CA THR A 113 15.77 -0.76 -6.25
C THR A 113 15.94 -0.96 -7.74
N GLN A 114 17.17 -0.95 -8.26
CA GLN A 114 17.44 -1.20 -9.67
C GLN A 114 17.07 -2.63 -10.08
N TYR A 115 17.39 -3.64 -9.26
CA TYR A 115 16.95 -5.02 -9.49
C TYR A 115 15.42 -5.15 -9.46
N THR A 116 14.76 -4.45 -8.55
CA THR A 116 13.30 -4.39 -8.51
C THR A 116 12.72 -3.82 -9.80
N ARG A 117 13.31 -2.76 -10.37
CA ARG A 117 12.90 -2.20 -11.67
C ARG A 117 13.05 -3.20 -12.80
N TYR A 118 14.18 -3.93 -12.88
CA TYR A 118 14.37 -4.97 -13.89
C TYR A 118 13.36 -6.12 -13.73
N GLY A 119 13.10 -6.56 -12.50
CA GLY A 119 12.07 -7.55 -12.21
C GLY A 119 10.68 -7.06 -12.61
N THR A 120 10.38 -5.78 -12.41
CA THR A 120 9.11 -5.17 -12.83
C THR A 120 8.93 -5.21 -14.35
N VAL A 121 9.98 -4.88 -15.13
CA VAL A 121 9.94 -4.96 -16.60
C VAL A 121 9.68 -6.40 -17.03
N PHE A 122 10.39 -7.35 -16.44
CA PHE A 122 10.24 -8.77 -16.78
C PHE A 122 8.81 -9.28 -16.49
N LEU A 123 8.28 -8.97 -15.31
CA LEU A 123 6.92 -9.36 -14.92
C LEU A 123 5.86 -8.65 -15.77
N ALA A 124 6.05 -7.37 -16.08
CA ALA A 124 5.14 -6.61 -16.92
C ALA A 124 5.10 -7.13 -18.36
N LEU A 125 6.27 -7.52 -18.93
CA LEU A 125 6.35 -8.18 -20.23
C LEU A 125 5.56 -9.49 -20.22
N PHE A 126 5.79 -10.34 -19.22
CA PHE A 126 5.15 -11.63 -19.13
C PHE A 126 3.63 -11.52 -18.93
N GLN A 127 3.19 -10.64 -18.02
CA GLN A 127 1.77 -10.39 -17.78
C GLN A 127 1.09 -9.71 -18.97
N GLY A 128 1.73 -8.73 -19.59
CA GLY A 128 1.23 -8.04 -20.77
C GLY A 128 1.04 -8.98 -21.94
N LEU A 129 1.98 -9.89 -22.17
CA LEU A 129 1.88 -10.92 -23.21
C LEU A 129 0.74 -11.91 -22.91
N GLY A 130 0.60 -12.34 -21.67
CA GLY A 130 -0.51 -13.21 -21.24
C GLY A 130 -1.88 -12.56 -21.49
N ILE A 131 -2.06 -11.29 -21.12
CA ILE A 131 -3.30 -10.55 -21.36
C ILE A 131 -3.55 -10.39 -22.88
N ALA A 132 -2.54 -10.02 -23.67
CA ALA A 132 -2.69 -9.84 -25.10
C ALA A 132 -3.16 -11.15 -25.79
N ILE A 133 -2.57 -12.28 -25.42
CA ILE A 133 -2.96 -13.61 -25.94
C ILE A 133 -4.40 -13.97 -25.49
N ALA A 134 -4.73 -13.72 -24.23
CA ALA A 134 -6.06 -14.02 -23.70
C ALA A 134 -7.17 -13.20 -24.38
N LEU A 135 -6.91 -11.92 -24.68
CA LEU A 135 -7.84 -11.05 -25.39
C LEU A 135 -7.98 -11.47 -26.87
N GLU A 136 -6.88 -11.88 -27.50
CA GLU A 136 -6.91 -12.36 -28.89
C GLU A 136 -7.65 -13.70 -29.05
N ALA A 137 -7.60 -14.56 -28.02
CA ALA A 137 -8.35 -15.82 -28.01
C ALA A 137 -9.89 -15.62 -27.97
N GLN A 138 -10.35 -14.42 -27.61
CA GLN A 138 -11.77 -14.11 -27.61
C GLN A 138 -12.21 -13.44 -28.91
N HIS A 139 -13.08 -14.12 -29.65
CA HIS A 139 -13.57 -13.61 -30.93
C HIS A 139 -14.27 -12.26 -30.80
N GLY A 140 -13.87 -11.28 -31.61
CA GLY A 140 -14.53 -9.99 -31.72
C GLY A 140 -14.05 -8.91 -30.75
N LEU A 141 -13.06 -9.19 -29.89
CA LEU A 141 -12.47 -8.22 -28.99
C LEU A 141 -11.32 -7.41 -29.63
N VAL A 142 -10.50 -8.08 -30.42
CA VAL A 142 -9.37 -7.48 -31.12
C VAL A 142 -9.78 -7.23 -32.57
N ILE A 143 -9.59 -5.99 -33.06
CA ILE A 143 -9.98 -5.56 -34.39
C ILE A 143 -9.11 -6.28 -35.44
N GLU A 144 -7.81 -6.31 -35.21
CA GLU A 144 -6.84 -7.00 -36.10
C GLU A 144 -5.95 -7.93 -35.23
N PRO A 145 -6.36 -9.22 -35.06
CA PRO A 145 -5.53 -10.16 -34.32
C PRO A 145 -4.24 -10.47 -35.07
N GLY A 146 -3.10 -10.50 -34.36
CA GLY A 146 -1.83 -10.83 -34.97
C GLY A 146 -0.61 -10.34 -34.17
N PHE A 147 0.56 -10.65 -34.70
CA PHE A 147 1.83 -10.31 -34.06
C PHE A 147 1.98 -8.82 -33.76
N LEU A 148 1.51 -7.95 -34.66
CA LEU A 148 1.60 -6.49 -34.48
C LEU A 148 0.78 -6.02 -33.28
N PHE A 149 -0.44 -6.54 -33.10
CA PHE A 149 -1.27 -6.24 -31.93
C PHE A 149 -0.57 -6.65 -30.62
N ARG A 150 -0.02 -7.88 -30.58
CA ARG A 150 0.68 -8.37 -29.38
C ARG A 150 1.85 -7.46 -29.01
N VAL A 151 2.69 -7.08 -29.98
CA VAL A 151 3.84 -6.21 -29.75
C VAL A 151 3.42 -4.83 -29.28
N THR A 152 2.43 -4.21 -29.93
CA THR A 152 1.93 -2.88 -29.55
C THR A 152 1.26 -2.88 -28.17
N ALA A 153 0.43 -3.89 -27.88
CA ALA A 153 -0.22 -4.03 -26.57
C ALA A 153 0.81 -4.22 -25.45
N VAL A 154 1.75 -5.15 -25.62
CA VAL A 154 2.79 -5.42 -24.62
C VAL A 154 3.68 -4.20 -24.40
N ALA A 155 4.15 -3.57 -25.47
CA ALA A 155 5.00 -2.37 -25.37
C ALA A 155 4.27 -1.23 -24.62
N THR A 156 2.99 -1.02 -24.94
CA THR A 156 2.17 0.03 -24.29
C THR A 156 1.95 -0.27 -22.81
N LEU A 157 1.63 -1.52 -22.45
CA LEU A 157 1.39 -1.93 -21.08
C LEU A 157 2.67 -1.85 -20.22
N VAL A 158 3.80 -2.27 -20.77
CA VAL A 158 5.11 -2.17 -20.09
C VAL A 158 5.49 -0.71 -19.90
N ALA A 159 5.35 0.12 -20.93
CA ALA A 159 5.63 1.56 -20.83
C ALA A 159 4.74 2.22 -19.76
N GLY A 160 3.45 1.88 -19.73
CA GLY A 160 2.50 2.35 -18.72
C GLY A 160 2.88 1.96 -17.29
N THR A 161 3.25 0.71 -17.09
CA THR A 161 3.70 0.21 -15.77
C THR A 161 4.98 0.90 -15.30
N MET A 162 5.95 1.06 -16.21
CA MET A 162 7.21 1.76 -15.90
C MET A 162 6.98 3.24 -15.59
N PHE A 163 6.06 3.87 -16.31
CA PHE A 163 5.67 5.25 -16.03
C PHE A 163 5.00 5.39 -14.65
N LEU A 164 4.09 4.48 -14.28
CA LEU A 164 3.45 4.48 -12.96
C LEU A 164 4.45 4.26 -11.84
N MET A 165 5.40 3.36 -12.01
CA MET A 165 6.47 3.13 -11.06
C MET A 165 7.30 4.41 -10.87
N TRP A 166 7.74 5.04 -11.96
CA TRP A 166 8.47 6.31 -11.93
C TRP A 166 7.65 7.42 -11.27
N LEU A 167 6.36 7.51 -11.59
CA LEU A 167 5.45 8.50 -10.99
C LEU A 167 5.33 8.28 -9.48
N GLY A 168 5.20 7.04 -9.02
CA GLY A 168 5.17 6.69 -7.59
C GLY A 168 6.46 7.07 -6.87
N GLU A 169 7.62 6.85 -7.49
CA GLU A 169 8.91 7.28 -6.96
C GLU A 169 9.00 8.82 -6.87
N GLN A 170 8.56 9.54 -7.91
CA GLN A 170 8.53 11.01 -7.90
C GLN A 170 7.61 11.58 -6.81
N ILE A 171 6.44 10.97 -6.60
CA ILE A 171 5.55 11.35 -5.50
C ILE A 171 6.23 11.15 -4.15
N THR A 172 6.96 10.06 -3.97
CA THR A 172 7.67 9.76 -2.71
C THR A 172 8.82 10.74 -2.46
N GLU A 173 9.58 11.11 -3.50
CA GLU A 173 10.74 11.99 -3.38
C GLU A 173 10.36 13.47 -3.25
N ARG A 174 9.42 13.94 -4.07
CA ARG A 174 9.06 15.36 -4.18
C ARG A 174 7.74 15.75 -3.53
N GLY A 175 6.90 14.76 -3.25
CA GLY A 175 5.59 14.94 -2.63
C GLY A 175 5.60 14.73 -1.12
N ILE A 176 4.50 14.20 -0.62
CA ILE A 176 4.28 13.78 0.76
C ILE A 176 3.66 12.39 0.70
N GLY A 177 4.14 11.49 1.54
CA GLY A 177 3.62 10.14 1.62
C GLY A 177 4.36 9.13 0.75
N ASN A 178 3.90 7.88 0.81
CA ASN A 178 4.37 6.82 -0.07
C ASN A 178 3.62 6.91 -1.40
N GLY A 179 4.31 7.28 -2.48
CA GLY A 179 3.70 7.49 -3.79
C GLY A 179 3.00 6.27 -4.35
N ILE A 180 3.54 5.08 -4.11
CA ILE A 180 2.93 3.82 -4.56
C ILE A 180 1.60 3.58 -3.86
N SER A 181 1.56 3.75 -2.54
CA SER A 181 0.34 3.62 -1.75
C SER A 181 -0.71 4.65 -2.17
N LEU A 182 -0.28 5.88 -2.50
CA LEU A 182 -1.18 6.93 -2.99
C LEU A 182 -1.76 6.63 -4.38
N ILE A 183 -1.00 6.02 -5.28
CA ILE A 183 -1.51 5.59 -6.59
C ILE A 183 -2.54 4.48 -6.42
N ILE A 184 -2.27 3.49 -5.57
CA ILE A 184 -3.22 2.41 -5.26
C ILE A 184 -4.49 3.00 -4.63
N PHE A 185 -4.34 3.89 -3.65
CA PHE A 185 -5.45 4.62 -3.04
C PHE A 185 -6.29 5.37 -4.07
N ALA A 186 -5.67 6.11 -4.98
CA ALA A 186 -6.37 6.85 -6.03
C ALA A 186 -7.12 5.93 -6.99
N GLY A 187 -6.56 4.76 -7.31
CA GLY A 187 -7.23 3.74 -8.11
C GLY A 187 -8.50 3.22 -7.42
N ILE A 188 -8.39 2.83 -6.16
CA ILE A 188 -9.50 2.30 -5.38
C ILE A 188 -10.55 3.39 -5.11
N ALA A 189 -10.14 4.57 -4.69
CA ALA A 189 -11.04 5.69 -4.40
C ALA A 189 -11.86 6.12 -5.62
N ALA A 190 -11.30 6.01 -6.81
CA ALA A 190 -12.00 6.30 -8.06
C ALA A 190 -13.16 5.34 -8.37
N GLY A 191 -13.14 4.13 -7.82
CA GLY A 191 -14.23 3.16 -7.93
C GLY A 191 -15.40 3.43 -6.96
N LEU A 192 -15.17 4.23 -5.90
CA LEU A 192 -16.18 4.53 -4.86
C LEU A 192 -17.49 5.11 -5.42
N PRO A 193 -17.47 6.17 -6.26
CA PRO A 193 -18.71 6.75 -6.77
C PRO A 193 -19.53 5.75 -7.58
N HIS A 194 -18.85 4.91 -8.36
CA HIS A 194 -19.51 3.88 -9.17
C HIS A 194 -20.16 2.78 -8.31
N ALA A 195 -19.48 2.35 -7.25
CA ALA A 195 -19.99 1.36 -6.31
C ALA A 195 -21.24 1.89 -5.55
N ILE A 196 -21.20 3.15 -5.10
CA ILE A 196 -22.32 3.81 -4.45
C ILE A 196 -23.49 3.93 -5.42
N GLY A 197 -23.24 4.41 -6.65
CA GLY A 197 -24.26 4.53 -7.69
C GLY A 197 -24.92 3.20 -8.03
N GLY A 198 -24.14 2.13 -8.19
CA GLY A 198 -24.65 0.78 -8.45
C GLY A 198 -25.51 0.23 -7.30
N THR A 199 -25.13 0.50 -6.05
CA THR A 199 -25.94 0.10 -4.89
C THR A 199 -27.28 0.83 -4.83
N LEU A 200 -27.28 2.13 -5.13
CA LEU A 200 -28.52 2.93 -5.19
C LEU A 200 -29.44 2.46 -6.33
N GLU A 201 -28.88 2.09 -7.48
CA GLU A 201 -29.65 1.55 -8.60
C GLU A 201 -30.29 0.20 -8.25
N LEU A 202 -29.56 -0.69 -7.56
CA LEU A 202 -30.12 -1.97 -7.07
C LEU A 202 -31.23 -1.75 -6.04
N THR A 203 -31.17 -0.67 -5.28
CA THR A 203 -32.26 -0.28 -4.38
C THR A 203 -33.48 0.21 -5.17
N ARG A 204 -33.24 1.00 -6.23
CA ARG A 204 -34.30 1.51 -7.11
C ARG A 204 -35.02 0.41 -7.89
N THR A 205 -34.28 -0.62 -8.32
CA THR A 205 -34.84 -1.79 -9.03
C THR A 205 -35.52 -2.80 -8.09
N GLY A 206 -35.47 -2.57 -6.76
CA GLY A 206 -36.08 -3.44 -5.76
C GLY A 206 -35.29 -4.72 -5.45
N ALA A 207 -34.10 -4.88 -6.03
CA ALA A 207 -33.22 -6.01 -5.73
C ALA A 207 -32.70 -5.97 -4.29
N PHE A 208 -32.50 -4.78 -3.75
CA PHE A 208 -32.15 -4.56 -2.35
C PHE A 208 -33.23 -3.79 -1.58
N SER A 209 -33.53 -4.26 -0.37
CA SER A 209 -34.41 -3.51 0.53
C SER A 209 -33.69 -2.29 1.11
N ILE A 210 -34.41 -1.19 1.31
CA ILE A 210 -33.86 0.05 1.91
C ILE A 210 -33.19 -0.21 3.26
N PRO A 211 -33.77 -1.02 4.19
CA PRO A 211 -33.13 -1.34 5.46
C PRO A 211 -31.76 -2.06 5.29
N LEU A 212 -31.62 -2.93 4.27
CA LEU A 212 -30.35 -3.62 3.99
C LEU A 212 -29.27 -2.62 3.57
N VAL A 213 -29.59 -1.69 2.69
CA VAL A 213 -28.63 -0.66 2.23
C VAL A 213 -28.23 0.25 3.39
N LEU A 214 -29.18 0.65 4.23
CA LEU A 214 -28.88 1.44 5.43
C LEU A 214 -27.94 0.68 6.38
N MET A 215 -28.21 -0.62 6.61
CA MET A 215 -27.35 -1.47 7.45
C MET A 215 -25.95 -1.63 6.87
N LEU A 216 -25.81 -1.78 5.55
CA LEU A 216 -24.49 -1.84 4.89
C LEU A 216 -23.72 -0.53 5.05
N PHE A 217 -24.39 0.61 4.89
CA PHE A 217 -23.76 1.91 5.05
C PHE A 217 -23.30 2.16 6.49
N VAL A 218 -24.16 1.88 7.49
CA VAL A 218 -23.83 1.98 8.90
C VAL A 218 -22.71 0.99 9.26
N GLY A 219 -22.75 -0.22 8.71
CA GLY A 219 -21.70 -1.23 8.87
C GLY A 219 -20.35 -0.75 8.33
N ALA A 220 -20.32 -0.17 7.12
CA ALA A 220 -19.10 0.38 6.53
C ALA A 220 -18.51 1.52 7.37
N LEU A 221 -19.35 2.42 7.89
CA LEU A 221 -18.92 3.47 8.83
C LEU A 221 -18.38 2.89 10.13
N GLY A 222 -19.04 1.85 10.67
CA GLY A 222 -18.60 1.15 11.88
C GLY A 222 -17.25 0.48 11.71
N VAL A 223 -17.05 -0.23 10.60
CA VAL A 223 -15.75 -0.85 10.26
C VAL A 223 -14.68 0.22 10.07
N THR A 224 -14.99 1.32 9.37
CA THR A 224 -14.04 2.43 9.20
C THR A 224 -13.62 3.03 10.55
N ALA A 225 -14.58 3.29 11.44
CA ALA A 225 -14.31 3.80 12.78
C ALA A 225 -13.45 2.83 13.60
N PHE A 226 -13.73 1.53 13.51
CA PHE A 226 -12.95 0.48 14.17
C PHE A 226 -11.52 0.41 13.63
N VAL A 227 -11.33 0.48 12.31
CA VAL A 227 -10.01 0.52 11.67
C VAL A 227 -9.22 1.73 12.14
N VAL A 228 -9.82 2.92 12.14
CA VAL A 228 -9.17 4.16 12.63
C VAL A 228 -8.78 4.04 14.10
N PHE A 229 -9.65 3.45 14.93
CA PHE A 229 -9.38 3.24 16.35
C PHE A 229 -8.16 2.32 16.57
N VAL A 230 -8.11 1.18 15.88
CA VAL A 230 -7.02 0.21 16.01
C VAL A 230 -5.70 0.76 15.46
N GLU A 231 -5.73 1.41 14.29
CA GLU A 231 -4.52 1.98 13.66
C GLU A 231 -3.91 3.13 14.47
N ARG A 232 -4.71 3.85 15.25
CA ARG A 232 -4.20 4.86 16.21
C ARG A 232 -3.65 4.24 17.49
N GLY A 233 -3.93 2.96 17.74
CA GLY A 233 -3.48 2.23 18.91
C GLY A 233 -1.95 2.13 18.97
N GLN A 234 -1.36 2.55 20.11
CA GLN A 234 0.09 2.49 20.33
C GLN A 234 0.38 1.95 21.74
N ARG A 235 1.33 1.01 21.80
CA ARG A 235 1.92 0.58 23.07
C ARG A 235 3.11 1.50 23.39
N LYS A 236 3.01 2.28 24.45
CA LYS A 236 4.08 3.16 24.92
C LYS A 236 4.93 2.42 25.95
N ILE A 237 6.20 2.18 25.63
CA ILE A 237 7.19 1.61 26.56
C ILE A 237 7.90 2.78 27.25
N LEU A 238 7.89 2.80 28.58
CA LEU A 238 8.58 3.82 29.38
C LEU A 238 10.09 3.62 29.22
N VAL A 239 10.78 4.70 28.88
CA VAL A 239 12.24 4.76 28.77
C VAL A 239 12.77 5.92 29.59
N ASN A 240 13.68 5.62 30.50
CA ASN A 240 14.32 6.63 31.36
C ASN A 240 15.73 6.91 30.85
N TYR A 241 16.08 8.19 30.82
CA TYR A 241 17.46 8.62 30.56
C TYR A 241 18.20 8.78 31.88
N ALA A 242 19.47 8.34 31.89
CA ALA A 242 20.35 8.51 33.06
C ALA A 242 20.53 10.01 33.37
N LYS A 243 20.54 10.33 34.65
CA LYS A 243 20.86 11.68 35.10
C LYS A 243 22.30 12.02 34.66
N ARG A 244 22.50 13.14 33.98
CA ARG A 244 23.82 13.63 33.56
C ARG A 244 24.23 14.80 34.45
N GLN A 245 25.40 14.69 35.06
CA GLN A 245 26.04 15.79 35.77
C GLN A 245 27.00 16.49 34.79
N VAL A 246 26.79 17.75 34.53
CA VAL A 246 27.68 18.60 33.75
C VAL A 246 28.14 19.73 34.65
N GLY A 247 29.38 19.62 35.16
CA GLY A 247 29.90 20.51 36.18
C GLY A 247 29.14 20.40 37.51
N ASN A 248 28.76 21.52 38.11
CA ASN A 248 28.00 21.57 39.36
C ASN A 248 26.46 21.49 39.18
N LYS A 249 25.96 21.34 37.95
CA LYS A 249 24.53 21.26 37.68
C LYS A 249 24.12 19.81 37.32
N MET A 250 23.19 19.25 38.11
CA MET A 250 22.53 17.99 37.79
C MET A 250 21.35 18.26 36.83
N TYR A 251 21.45 17.74 35.64
CA TYR A 251 20.30 17.66 34.73
C TYR A 251 19.48 16.42 35.10
N GLY A 252 18.23 16.62 35.52
CA GLY A 252 17.32 15.55 35.91
C GLY A 252 17.09 14.60 34.74
N GLY A 253 17.08 13.29 35.00
CA GLY A 253 16.72 12.30 34.01
C GLY A 253 15.30 12.57 33.45
N GLN A 254 15.18 12.71 32.14
CA GLN A 254 13.89 12.83 31.49
C GLN A 254 13.34 11.43 31.23
N SER A 255 12.06 11.20 31.55
CA SER A 255 11.36 10.02 31.13
C SER A 255 10.72 10.28 29.74
N SER A 256 10.94 9.37 28.83
CA SER A 256 10.34 9.38 27.50
C SER A 256 9.61 8.07 27.25
N HIS A 257 8.87 7.99 26.18
CA HIS A 257 8.17 6.78 25.79
C HIS A 257 8.59 6.36 24.39
N LEU A 258 8.87 5.06 24.21
CA LEU A 258 9.04 4.45 22.90
C LEU A 258 7.65 3.99 22.41
N PRO A 259 7.06 4.67 21.40
CA PRO A 259 5.76 4.27 20.88
C PRO A 259 5.93 3.11 19.89
N LEU A 260 5.25 2.01 20.13
CA LEU A 260 5.12 0.88 19.21
C LEU A 260 3.68 0.84 18.71
N LYS A 261 3.46 0.98 17.40
CA LYS A 261 2.12 0.86 16.79
C LYS A 261 1.56 -0.55 16.98
N LEU A 262 0.27 -0.68 17.15
CA LEU A 262 -0.40 -1.98 17.21
C LEU A 262 -0.25 -2.73 15.90
N ASN A 263 -0.38 -2.02 14.78
CA ASN A 263 -0.10 -2.51 13.44
C ASN A 263 1.17 -1.84 12.91
N MET A 264 2.33 -2.51 13.08
CA MET A 264 3.62 -2.01 12.57
C MET A 264 3.78 -2.24 11.06
N SER A 265 3.09 -3.24 10.53
CA SER A 265 3.18 -3.63 9.12
C SER A 265 2.29 -2.79 8.19
N GLY A 266 1.32 -2.04 8.74
CA GLY A 266 0.41 -1.20 7.98
C GLY A 266 -0.46 -2.00 7.00
N VAL A 267 -0.66 -1.47 5.79
CA VAL A 267 -1.46 -2.09 4.71
C VAL A 267 -0.67 -3.01 3.79
N ILE A 268 0.64 -3.12 3.98
CA ILE A 268 1.52 -3.85 3.07
C ILE A 268 1.22 -5.36 3.06
N PRO A 269 0.98 -6.05 4.20
CA PRO A 269 0.70 -7.48 4.20
C PRO A 269 -0.54 -7.89 3.38
N PRO A 270 -1.70 -7.24 3.48
CA PRO A 270 -2.85 -7.55 2.62
C PRO A 270 -2.58 -7.33 1.13
N ILE A 271 -1.83 -6.27 0.78
CA ILE A 271 -1.45 -5.99 -0.61
C ILE A 271 -0.53 -7.10 -1.12
N PHE A 272 0.42 -7.55 -0.32
CA PHE A 272 1.33 -8.64 -0.67
C PHE A 272 0.59 -9.97 -0.80
N ALA A 273 -0.28 -10.29 0.15
CA ALA A 273 -1.09 -11.51 0.12
C ALA A 273 -1.98 -11.57 -1.13
N SER A 274 -2.68 -10.48 -1.45
CA SER A 274 -3.51 -10.40 -2.66
C SER A 274 -2.66 -10.52 -3.94
N SER A 275 -1.51 -9.86 -4.02
CA SER A 275 -0.64 -9.91 -5.20
C SER A 275 -0.10 -11.31 -5.46
N ILE A 276 0.32 -12.04 -4.42
CA ILE A 276 0.84 -13.41 -4.56
C ILE A 276 -0.25 -14.38 -4.99
N ILE A 277 -1.47 -14.23 -4.47
CA ILE A 277 -2.58 -15.14 -4.85
C ILE A 277 -3.10 -14.79 -6.24
N LEU A 278 -3.17 -13.51 -6.58
CA LEU A 278 -3.63 -13.07 -7.90
C LEU A 278 -2.69 -13.49 -9.03
N PHE A 279 -1.39 -13.58 -8.79
CA PHE A 279 -0.43 -13.93 -9.83
C PHE A 279 -0.65 -15.34 -10.43
N PRO A 280 -0.71 -16.45 -9.66
CA PRO A 280 -1.03 -17.76 -10.19
C PRO A 280 -2.45 -17.84 -10.77
N ALA A 281 -3.40 -17.16 -10.14
CA ALA A 281 -4.80 -17.15 -10.57
C ALA A 281 -4.99 -16.46 -11.92
N THR A 282 -4.26 -15.35 -12.18
CA THR A 282 -4.27 -14.70 -13.49
C THR A 282 -3.60 -15.55 -14.57
N LEU A 283 -2.47 -16.20 -14.24
CA LEU A 283 -1.82 -17.14 -15.16
C LEU A 283 -2.76 -18.29 -15.54
N ALA A 284 -3.47 -18.85 -14.56
CA ALA A 284 -4.45 -19.89 -14.77
C ALA A 284 -5.61 -19.41 -15.68
N GLY A 285 -6.06 -18.17 -15.53
CA GLY A 285 -7.08 -17.56 -16.37
C GLY A 285 -6.63 -17.36 -17.82
N TRP A 286 -5.37 -17.01 -18.05
CA TRP A 286 -4.85 -16.74 -19.39
C TRP A 286 -4.46 -17.99 -20.16
N PHE A 287 -3.83 -18.96 -19.51
CA PHE A 287 -3.32 -20.17 -20.15
C PHE A 287 -4.21 -21.39 -19.97
N GLY A 288 -5.20 -21.35 -19.07
CA GLY A 288 -6.08 -22.48 -18.76
C GLY A 288 -7.03 -22.88 -19.91
N SER A 289 -7.19 -22.05 -20.93
CA SER A 289 -7.96 -22.36 -22.16
C SER A 289 -7.13 -23.09 -23.23
N SER A 290 -5.80 -23.22 -23.05
CA SER A 290 -4.94 -23.91 -24.01
C SER A 290 -5.07 -25.42 -23.87
N GLU A 291 -5.08 -26.15 -24.99
CA GLU A 291 -5.11 -27.62 -25.02
C GLU A 291 -3.93 -28.20 -24.22
N GLY A 292 -4.24 -29.06 -23.23
CA GLY A 292 -3.26 -29.69 -22.36
C GLY A 292 -3.03 -28.98 -21.01
N MET A 293 -3.61 -27.79 -20.74
CA MET A 293 -3.45 -27.05 -19.49
C MET A 293 -4.76 -26.96 -18.67
N ALA A 294 -5.67 -27.91 -18.81
CA ALA A 294 -6.94 -27.92 -18.08
C ALA A 294 -6.78 -27.88 -16.55
N TRP A 295 -5.72 -28.48 -16.00
CA TRP A 295 -5.40 -28.41 -14.58
C TRP A 295 -5.15 -26.98 -14.05
N LEU A 296 -4.66 -26.07 -14.90
CA LEU A 296 -4.53 -24.63 -14.55
C LEU A 296 -5.89 -23.99 -14.37
N LYS A 297 -6.90 -24.37 -15.17
CA LYS A 297 -8.26 -23.87 -15.03
C LYS A 297 -8.88 -24.28 -13.70
N ASP A 298 -8.62 -25.50 -13.24
CA ASP A 298 -9.10 -26.00 -11.95
C ASP A 298 -8.43 -25.23 -10.79
N ILE A 299 -7.12 -24.94 -10.89
CA ILE A 299 -6.42 -24.06 -9.93
C ILE A 299 -7.04 -22.67 -9.94
N GLY A 300 -7.26 -22.07 -11.11
CA GLY A 300 -7.86 -20.74 -11.23
C GLY A 300 -9.25 -20.65 -10.62
N SER A 301 -10.09 -21.66 -10.85
CA SER A 301 -11.45 -21.73 -10.27
C SER A 301 -11.41 -21.89 -8.74
N THR A 302 -10.48 -22.66 -8.21
CA THR A 302 -10.33 -22.92 -6.77
C THR A 302 -9.74 -21.72 -6.04
N LEU A 303 -8.88 -20.93 -6.70
CA LEU A 303 -8.32 -19.69 -6.19
C LEU A 303 -9.20 -18.46 -6.47
N SER A 304 -10.43 -18.65 -6.94
CA SER A 304 -11.36 -17.54 -7.14
C SER A 304 -11.87 -16.97 -5.81
N PRO A 305 -12.13 -15.65 -5.75
CA PRO A 305 -12.72 -15.02 -4.57
C PRO A 305 -14.01 -15.69 -4.15
N GLY A 306 -14.22 -15.86 -2.86
CA GLY A 306 -15.40 -16.55 -2.30
C GLY A 306 -15.25 -18.06 -2.12
N GLN A 307 -14.22 -18.69 -2.66
CA GLN A 307 -13.92 -20.10 -2.41
C GLN A 307 -13.26 -20.31 -1.05
N PRO A 308 -13.60 -21.38 -0.30
CA PRO A 308 -13.04 -21.63 1.03
C PRO A 308 -11.50 -21.72 1.04
N LEU A 309 -10.91 -22.32 0.01
CA LEU A 309 -9.46 -22.45 -0.12
C LEU A 309 -8.80 -21.08 -0.32
N TYR A 310 -9.40 -20.21 -1.15
CA TYR A 310 -8.95 -18.83 -1.34
C TYR A 310 -8.93 -18.09 -0.01
N VAL A 311 -10.03 -18.12 0.76
CA VAL A 311 -10.15 -17.44 2.04
C VAL A 311 -9.10 -17.92 3.04
N MET A 312 -8.87 -19.24 3.11
CA MET A 312 -7.88 -19.83 4.00
C MET A 312 -6.45 -19.44 3.61
N LEU A 313 -6.10 -19.53 2.34
CA LEU A 313 -4.77 -19.16 1.84
C LEU A 313 -4.52 -17.66 2.01
N TYR A 314 -5.54 -16.84 1.77
CA TYR A 314 -5.46 -15.38 1.92
C TYR A 314 -5.22 -14.99 3.38
N ALA A 315 -5.98 -15.59 4.31
CA ALA A 315 -5.78 -15.37 5.75
C ALA A 315 -4.37 -15.78 6.20
N LEU A 316 -3.91 -16.96 5.78
CA LEU A 316 -2.58 -17.47 6.10
C LEU A 316 -1.48 -16.58 5.52
N ALA A 317 -1.63 -16.13 4.28
CA ALA A 317 -0.69 -15.22 3.63
C ALA A 317 -0.62 -13.87 4.35
N ILE A 318 -1.76 -13.29 4.76
CA ILE A 318 -1.78 -12.04 5.53
C ILE A 318 -0.99 -12.20 6.84
N VAL A 319 -1.27 -13.26 7.60
CA VAL A 319 -0.57 -13.53 8.87
C VAL A 319 0.93 -13.68 8.63
N PHE A 320 1.33 -14.49 7.63
CA PHE A 320 2.73 -14.68 7.27
C PHE A 320 3.41 -13.35 6.93
N PHE A 321 2.81 -12.54 6.07
CA PHE A 321 3.40 -11.27 5.67
C PHE A 321 3.40 -10.22 6.79
N CYS A 322 2.46 -10.27 7.72
CA CYS A 322 2.50 -9.41 8.92
C CYS A 322 3.77 -9.67 9.74
N PHE A 323 4.06 -10.92 10.04
CA PHE A 323 5.28 -11.28 10.77
C PHE A 323 6.54 -11.01 9.97
N PHE A 324 6.55 -11.41 8.70
CA PHE A 324 7.68 -11.20 7.81
C PHE A 324 8.04 -9.72 7.66
N TYR A 325 7.06 -8.89 7.36
CA TYR A 325 7.29 -7.46 7.15
C TYR A 325 7.69 -6.74 8.43
N THR A 326 7.08 -7.09 9.56
CA THR A 326 7.46 -6.53 10.86
C THR A 326 8.91 -6.87 11.19
N ALA A 327 9.36 -8.10 10.98
CA ALA A 327 10.75 -8.51 11.17
C ALA A 327 11.72 -7.80 10.21
N LEU A 328 11.27 -7.46 9.00
CA LEU A 328 12.09 -6.76 8.01
C LEU A 328 12.31 -5.28 8.35
N VAL A 329 11.24 -4.61 8.84
CA VAL A 329 11.22 -3.16 9.09
C VAL A 329 11.77 -2.80 10.46
N PHE A 330 11.53 -3.63 11.45
CA PHE A 330 11.91 -3.35 12.83
C PHE A 330 12.93 -4.36 13.36
N ASN A 331 14.11 -3.84 13.73
CA ASN A 331 15.17 -4.62 14.35
C ASN A 331 15.23 -4.32 15.86
N PRO A 332 14.77 -5.24 16.74
CA PRO A 332 14.78 -5.03 18.18
C PRO A 332 16.17 -4.86 18.75
N LYS A 333 17.17 -5.53 18.19
CA LYS A 333 18.56 -5.48 18.65
C LYS A 333 19.18 -4.11 18.37
N GLU A 334 19.01 -3.60 17.16
CA GLU A 334 19.49 -2.27 16.77
C GLU A 334 18.82 -1.17 17.61
N THR A 335 17.51 -1.29 17.87
CA THR A 335 16.77 -0.36 18.72
C THR A 335 17.31 -0.38 20.17
N ALA A 336 17.56 -1.56 20.73
CA ALA A 336 18.11 -1.70 22.07
C ALA A 336 19.55 -1.14 22.17
N ASP A 337 20.38 -1.36 21.13
CA ASP A 337 21.74 -0.81 21.06
C ASP A 337 21.73 0.73 20.94
N ASN A 338 20.81 1.29 20.18
CA ASN A 338 20.64 2.74 20.07
C ASN A 338 20.17 3.35 21.39
N LEU A 339 19.24 2.71 22.11
CA LEU A 339 18.86 3.11 23.47
C LEU A 339 20.05 3.08 24.42
N LYS A 340 20.85 2.01 24.39
CA LYS A 340 22.06 1.89 25.22
C LYS A 340 23.08 2.98 24.91
N LYS A 341 23.33 3.27 23.62
CA LYS A 341 24.26 4.33 23.19
C LYS A 341 23.81 5.73 23.63
N SER A 342 22.50 5.97 23.65
CA SER A 342 21.93 7.25 24.12
C SER A 342 21.80 7.35 25.64
N GLY A 343 22.23 6.33 26.40
CA GLY A 343 22.13 6.30 27.85
C GLY A 343 20.71 6.11 28.37
N ALA A 344 19.82 5.62 27.51
CA ALA A 344 18.45 5.34 27.83
C ALA A 344 18.27 3.87 28.25
N PHE A 345 17.38 3.61 29.20
CA PHE A 345 17.09 2.26 29.67
C PHE A 345 15.60 2.10 30.00
N VAL A 346 15.13 0.88 29.86
CA VAL A 346 13.77 0.49 30.29
C VAL A 346 13.85 0.15 31.79
N PRO A 347 12.98 0.76 32.65
CA PRO A 347 13.00 0.47 34.08
C PRO A 347 12.85 -1.02 34.37
N GLY A 348 13.73 -1.56 35.22
CA GLY A 348 13.72 -2.97 35.62
C GLY A 348 14.35 -3.96 34.62
N ILE A 349 14.91 -3.47 33.49
CA ILE A 349 15.53 -4.34 32.47
C ILE A 349 16.95 -3.87 32.17
N ARG A 350 17.91 -4.81 32.10
CA ARG A 350 19.29 -4.49 31.77
C ARG A 350 19.40 -3.95 30.34
N PRO A 351 20.13 -2.84 30.12
CA PRO A 351 20.39 -2.33 28.76
C PRO A 351 21.15 -3.35 27.91
N GLY A 352 20.81 -3.47 26.64
CA GLY A 352 21.41 -4.37 25.68
C GLY A 352 20.52 -5.57 25.33
N ASP A 353 21.04 -6.78 25.30
CA ASP A 353 20.34 -7.98 24.82
C ASP A 353 19.03 -8.29 25.57
N GLN A 354 18.95 -8.02 26.84
CA GLN A 354 17.73 -8.21 27.63
C GLN A 354 16.63 -7.23 27.18
N THR A 355 16.99 -5.98 26.91
CA THR A 355 16.09 -4.98 26.37
C THR A 355 15.63 -5.39 24.96
N ALA A 356 16.53 -5.90 24.12
CA ALA A 356 16.18 -6.40 22.80
C ALA A 356 15.16 -7.55 22.86
N ARG A 357 15.37 -8.54 23.73
CA ARG A 357 14.43 -9.66 23.94
C ARG A 357 13.07 -9.20 24.49
N TYR A 358 13.07 -8.19 25.34
CA TYR A 358 11.83 -7.61 25.87
C TYR A 358 11.01 -6.92 24.78
N ILE A 359 11.67 -6.08 23.97
CA ILE A 359 11.07 -5.39 22.85
C ILE A 359 10.55 -6.40 21.82
N ASP A 360 11.33 -7.42 21.47
CA ASP A 360 10.96 -8.47 20.54
C ASP A 360 9.70 -9.24 20.98
N ARG A 361 9.62 -9.59 22.27
CA ARG A 361 8.42 -10.24 22.84
C ARG A 361 7.18 -9.36 22.74
N ILE A 362 7.30 -8.06 23.00
CA ILE A 362 6.17 -7.12 22.85
C ILE A 362 5.78 -7.01 21.38
N MET A 363 6.77 -6.87 20.49
CA MET A 363 6.54 -6.77 19.06
C MET A 363 5.83 -8.00 18.50
N SER A 364 6.25 -9.20 18.86
CA SER A 364 5.61 -10.44 18.42
C SER A 364 4.13 -10.51 18.85
N ARG A 365 3.82 -10.07 20.06
CA ARG A 365 2.43 -10.01 20.56
C ARG A 365 1.60 -8.95 19.83
N LEU A 366 2.17 -7.77 19.60
CA LEU A 366 1.50 -6.71 18.85
C LEU A 366 1.27 -7.12 17.39
N THR A 367 2.26 -7.76 16.77
CA THR A 367 2.14 -8.26 15.39
C THR A 367 1.06 -9.34 15.29
N LEU A 368 0.94 -10.24 16.26
CA LEU A 368 -0.14 -11.24 16.29
C LEU A 368 -1.50 -10.57 16.38
N ALA A 369 -1.67 -9.61 17.31
CA ALA A 369 -2.92 -8.88 17.46
C ALA A 369 -3.26 -8.08 16.18
N GLY A 370 -2.26 -7.42 15.57
CA GLY A 370 -2.38 -6.72 14.30
C GLY A 370 -2.75 -7.66 13.14
N ALA A 371 -2.13 -8.85 13.06
CA ALA A 371 -2.43 -9.82 12.03
C ALA A 371 -3.87 -10.35 12.13
N VAL A 372 -4.34 -10.67 13.33
CA VAL A 372 -5.75 -11.10 13.55
C VAL A 372 -6.71 -9.98 13.15
N TYR A 373 -6.42 -8.75 13.57
CA TYR A 373 -7.23 -7.59 13.21
C TYR A 373 -7.30 -7.39 11.68
N ILE A 374 -6.15 -7.34 11.00
CA ILE A 374 -6.09 -7.14 9.54
C ILE A 374 -6.83 -8.26 8.82
N THR A 375 -6.60 -9.52 9.22
CA THR A 375 -7.28 -10.68 8.65
C THR A 375 -8.79 -10.59 8.81
N ALA A 376 -9.28 -10.23 10.00
CA ALA A 376 -10.70 -10.05 10.25
C ALA A 376 -11.32 -8.95 9.38
N VAL A 377 -10.67 -7.80 9.26
CA VAL A 377 -11.14 -6.68 8.42
C VAL A 377 -11.11 -7.04 6.94
N CYS A 378 -10.09 -7.74 6.47
CA CYS A 378 -9.97 -8.13 5.06
C CYS A 378 -10.97 -9.22 4.65
N LEU A 379 -11.29 -10.16 5.56
CA LEU A 379 -12.23 -11.26 5.28
C LEU A 379 -13.70 -10.88 5.47
N LEU A 380 -13.99 -9.84 6.27
CA LEU A 380 -15.37 -9.44 6.56
C LEU A 380 -16.20 -9.18 5.30
N PRO A 381 -15.75 -8.42 4.28
CA PRO A 381 -16.53 -8.23 3.06
C PRO A 381 -16.63 -9.49 2.21
N GLU A 382 -15.67 -10.38 2.23
CA GLU A 382 -15.76 -11.68 1.54
C GLU A 382 -16.95 -12.49 2.07
N PHE A 383 -17.17 -12.51 3.39
CA PHE A 383 -18.35 -13.14 4.00
C PHE A 383 -19.65 -12.44 3.60
N LEU A 384 -19.64 -11.10 3.48
CA LEU A 384 -20.83 -10.34 3.06
C LEU A 384 -21.20 -10.61 1.61
N ILE A 385 -20.20 -10.71 0.71
CA ILE A 385 -20.40 -11.03 -0.70
C ILE A 385 -21.01 -12.44 -0.84
N VAL A 386 -20.44 -13.43 -0.15
CA VAL A 386 -20.90 -14.82 -0.22
C VAL A 386 -22.32 -14.99 0.34
N LYS A 387 -22.68 -14.30 1.44
CA LYS A 387 -24.00 -14.45 2.06
C LYS A 387 -25.11 -13.63 1.41
N TRP A 388 -24.82 -12.42 0.94
CA TRP A 388 -25.86 -11.48 0.51
C TRP A 388 -25.76 -11.09 -0.97
N ASN A 389 -24.84 -11.70 -1.74
CA ASN A 389 -24.59 -11.39 -3.16
C ASN A 389 -24.49 -9.87 -3.42
N VAL A 390 -23.93 -9.14 -2.47
CA VAL A 390 -23.76 -7.71 -2.58
C VAL A 390 -22.73 -7.46 -3.67
N PRO A 391 -23.04 -6.67 -4.71
CA PRO A 391 -22.07 -6.35 -5.77
C PRO A 391 -21.03 -5.35 -5.29
N PHE A 392 -20.54 -5.53 -4.07
CA PHE A 392 -19.49 -4.69 -3.53
C PHE A 392 -18.12 -5.20 -3.98
N TYR A 393 -17.54 -4.50 -4.93
CA TYR A 393 -16.12 -4.56 -5.24
C TYR A 393 -15.22 -3.97 -4.12
N PHE A 394 -15.81 -3.55 -3.00
CA PHE A 394 -15.10 -3.11 -1.82
C PHE A 394 -14.73 -4.32 -0.96
N GLY A 395 -13.72 -5.08 -1.38
CA GLY A 395 -13.05 -6.03 -0.50
C GLY A 395 -12.51 -5.31 0.75
N GLY A 396 -12.37 -6.00 1.87
CA GLY A 396 -11.82 -5.44 3.10
C GLY A 396 -10.45 -4.81 2.92
N THR A 397 -9.68 -5.32 1.97
CA THR A 397 -8.40 -4.76 1.54
C THR A 397 -8.54 -3.33 1.05
N SER A 398 -9.54 -3.03 0.23
CA SER A 398 -9.76 -1.69 -0.33
C SER A 398 -10.09 -0.67 0.73
N LEU A 399 -11.01 -1.02 1.64
CA LEU A 399 -11.41 -0.15 2.74
C LEU A 399 -10.23 0.11 3.67
N LEU A 400 -9.48 -0.95 4.01
CA LEU A 400 -8.30 -0.84 4.84
C LEU A 400 -7.24 0.04 4.20
N ILE A 401 -6.97 -0.11 2.90
CA ILE A 401 -6.02 0.71 2.15
C ILE A 401 -6.46 2.18 2.16
N ILE A 402 -7.74 2.47 1.86
CA ILE A 402 -8.26 3.83 1.86
C ILE A 402 -8.05 4.50 3.22
N VAL A 403 -8.44 3.82 4.30
CA VAL A 403 -8.37 4.39 5.65
C VAL A 403 -6.92 4.59 6.09
N VAL A 404 -6.08 3.56 5.97
CA VAL A 404 -4.71 3.61 6.50
C VAL A 404 -3.82 4.55 5.68
N VAL A 405 -3.93 4.53 4.35
CA VAL A 405 -3.16 5.46 3.50
C VAL A 405 -3.57 6.92 3.77
N THR A 406 -4.87 7.18 3.96
CA THR A 406 -5.34 8.53 4.35
C THR A 406 -4.79 8.93 5.71
N MET A 407 -4.80 8.03 6.69
CA MET A 407 -4.25 8.30 8.04
C MET A 407 -2.74 8.55 8.00
N ASP A 408 -1.98 7.74 7.27
CA ASP A 408 -0.53 7.92 7.12
C ASP A 408 -0.20 9.24 6.39
N PHE A 409 -0.97 9.59 5.38
CA PHE A 409 -0.84 10.87 4.67
C PHE A 409 -1.10 12.05 5.60
N MET A 410 -2.19 12.01 6.37
CA MET A 410 -2.51 13.05 7.36
C MET A 410 -1.46 13.15 8.46
N ALA A 411 -0.95 12.01 8.96
CA ALA A 411 0.09 11.97 9.97
C ALA A 411 1.40 12.62 9.46
N GLN A 412 1.77 12.39 8.21
CA GLN A 412 2.95 13.01 7.60
C GLN A 412 2.78 14.51 7.40
N ILE A 413 1.58 14.98 6.99
CA ILE A 413 1.28 16.41 6.94
C ILE A 413 1.40 17.04 8.33
N GLN A 414 0.84 16.41 9.37
CA GLN A 414 0.92 16.91 10.74
C GLN A 414 2.37 16.95 11.24
N ALA A 415 3.15 15.90 10.99
CA ALA A 415 4.57 15.87 11.36
C ALA A 415 5.35 16.99 10.67
N TYR A 416 5.08 17.25 9.40
CA TYR A 416 5.70 18.34 8.64
C TYR A 416 5.32 19.72 9.21
N LEU A 417 4.05 19.93 9.55
CA LEU A 417 3.58 21.17 10.18
C LEU A 417 4.20 21.39 11.56
N MET A 418 4.27 20.35 12.39
CA MET A 418 4.87 20.43 13.75
C MET A 418 6.37 20.73 13.69
N SER A 419 7.13 20.11 12.79
CA SER A 419 8.56 20.37 12.66
C SER A 419 8.83 21.85 12.33
N HIS A 420 7.98 22.45 11.50
CA HIS A 420 8.10 23.86 11.16
C HIS A 420 7.69 24.82 12.29
N GLN A 421 6.70 24.46 13.10
CA GLN A 421 6.33 25.26 14.28
C GLN A 421 7.48 25.26 15.32
N TYR A 422 8.12 24.12 15.55
CA TYR A 422 9.28 24.01 16.45
C TYR A 422 10.46 24.87 15.98
N GLU A 423 10.79 24.84 14.70
CA GLU A 423 11.88 25.66 14.14
C GLU A 423 11.61 27.15 14.29
N SER A 424 10.35 27.58 14.15
CA SER A 424 9.96 28.98 14.35
C SER A 424 10.07 29.44 15.81
N LEU A 425 9.77 28.54 16.76
CA LEU A 425 9.92 28.80 18.21
C LEU A 425 11.40 28.85 18.62
N LEU A 426 12.24 27.95 18.09
CA LEU A 426 13.68 27.98 18.34
C LEU A 426 14.33 29.26 17.82
N LYS A 427 13.95 29.72 16.63
CA LYS A 427 14.45 31.02 16.11
C LYS A 427 14.01 32.19 16.97
N LYS A 428 12.77 32.20 17.46
CA LYS A 428 12.29 33.25 18.39
C LYS A 428 13.01 33.20 19.75
N ALA A 429 13.32 32.00 20.23
CA ALA A 429 14.07 31.83 21.52
C ALA A 429 15.51 32.27 21.38
N SER A 430 16.21 31.96 20.27
CA SER A 430 17.59 32.40 20.04
C SER A 430 17.72 33.92 19.87
N PHE A 431 16.74 34.59 19.30
CA PHE A 431 16.68 36.04 19.20
C PHE A 431 16.50 36.72 20.56
N LYS A 432 15.74 36.13 21.49
CA LYS A 432 15.60 36.66 22.87
C LYS A 432 16.86 36.43 23.73
N GLY A 433 17.59 35.35 23.50
CA GLY A 433 18.84 35.06 24.22
C GLY A 433 20.01 35.98 23.85
N GLY A 434 20.01 36.50 22.62
CA GLY A 434 21.06 37.44 22.15
C GLY A 434 20.89 38.89 22.62
N MET A 435 19.76 39.29 23.22
CA MET A 435 19.50 40.63 23.74
C MET A 435 19.78 40.79 25.25
N ILE A 436 20.07 39.70 25.98
CA ILE A 436 20.33 39.73 27.45
C ILE A 436 21.81 39.60 27.76
N GLY A 437 22.66 39.58 26.75
CA GLY A 437 24.12 39.44 26.85
C GLY A 437 24.88 40.67 26.31
N ARG A 438 24.38 41.90 26.55
CA ARG A 438 25.15 43.15 26.43
C ARG A 438 24.91 44.02 27.64
#